data_b01f3b89c058cb44f37721fa1d8bd48b
#
_entry.id   b01f3b89c058cb44f37721fa1d8bd48b
#
_cell.length_a   1.000
_cell.length_b   1.000
_cell.length_c   1.000
_cell.angle_alpha   90.00
_cell.angle_beta   90.00
_cell.angle_gamma   90.00
#
_symmetry.space_group_name_H-M   'P 1'
#
loop_
_entity.id
_entity.type
_entity.pdbx_description
1 polymer ?
#
loop_
_entity_poly.entity_id
_entity_poly.type
_entity_poly.pdbx_seq_one_letter_code
_entity_poly.pdbx_strand_id
1 'polypeptide(L)'
;IEKAHPDVFNVLLQVLDDGRITDSQGRTVDFKNTILIMTSNIGANYLLEGIREDGTIEESNQNLVMNDLRAHFRPEFLNRLDEIIMFKPLTKSNIHRRQRQMCIRDRMSTSVWQTKNSPLS
;
A
#
# COMPACT_ATOMS: atom_id res chain seq x y z
N ILE A 1 5.96 0.48 -5.11
CA ILE A 1 6.63 -0.79 -4.76
C ILE A 1 6.68 -1.77 -5.93
N GLU A 2 5.68 -1.83 -6.78
CA GLU A 2 5.59 -2.76 -7.92
C GLU A 2 6.74 -2.65 -8.93
N LYS A 3 7.41 -1.49 -8.96
CA LYS A 3 8.56 -1.22 -9.84
C LYS A 3 9.90 -1.62 -9.23
N ALA A 4 9.90 -2.14 -8.01
CA ALA A 4 11.11 -2.55 -7.31
C ALA A 4 11.69 -3.83 -7.93
N HIS A 5 13.00 -3.98 -7.79
CA HIS A 5 13.67 -5.22 -8.19
C HIS A 5 13.12 -6.41 -7.38
N PRO A 6 12.99 -7.61 -7.97
CA PRO A 6 12.48 -8.80 -7.26
C PRO A 6 13.18 -9.11 -5.93
N ASP A 7 14.48 -8.84 -5.82
CA ASP A 7 15.25 -9.07 -4.59
C ASP A 7 14.80 -8.18 -3.43
N VAL A 8 14.23 -7.01 -3.71
CA VAL A 8 13.66 -6.13 -2.69
C VAL A 8 12.50 -6.80 -1.96
N PHE A 9 11.68 -7.58 -2.66
CA PHE A 9 10.58 -8.32 -2.04
C PHE A 9 11.07 -9.40 -1.08
N ASN A 10 12.19 -10.04 -1.37
CA ASN A 10 12.80 -11.01 -0.47
C ASN A 10 13.29 -10.35 0.82
N VAL A 11 13.91 -9.18 0.70
CA VAL A 11 14.33 -8.39 1.87
C VAL A 11 13.13 -7.93 2.70
N LEU A 12 12.07 -7.45 2.04
CA LEU A 12 10.83 -7.05 2.72
C LEU A 12 10.16 -8.22 3.43
N LEU A 13 10.11 -9.40 2.82
CA LEU A 13 9.59 -10.60 3.46
C LEU A 13 10.37 -10.94 4.72
N GLN A 14 11.69 -10.84 4.70
CA GLN A 14 12.53 -11.05 5.90
C GLN A 14 12.16 -10.07 7.01
N VAL A 15 11.99 -8.79 6.68
CA VAL A 15 11.54 -7.78 7.66
C VAL A 15 10.18 -8.10 8.22
N LEU A 16 9.23 -8.49 7.36
CA LEU A 16 7.86 -8.80 7.77
C LEU A 16 7.76 -10.06 8.63
N ASP A 17 8.59 -11.07 8.35
CA ASP A 17 8.61 -12.33 9.07
C ASP A 17 9.41 -12.27 10.37
N ASP A 18 10.64 -11.78 10.29
CA ASP A 18 11.60 -11.82 11.39
C ASP A 18 11.66 -10.51 12.18
N GLY A 19 11.14 -9.43 11.61
CA GLY A 19 11.25 -8.08 12.19
C GLY A 19 12.68 -7.54 12.22
N ARG A 20 13.59 -8.11 11.44
CA ARG A 20 15.00 -7.73 11.38
C ARG A 20 15.60 -8.03 10.02
N ILE A 21 16.67 -7.30 9.68
CA ILE A 21 17.51 -7.56 8.51
C ILE A 21 18.94 -7.73 8.96
N THR A 22 19.62 -8.71 8.38
CA THR A 22 21.06 -8.89 8.56
C THR A 22 21.76 -8.52 7.26
N ASP A 23 22.74 -7.62 7.35
CA ASP A 23 23.54 -7.22 6.20
C ASP A 23 24.62 -8.27 5.85
N SER A 24 25.30 -8.06 4.73
CA SER A 24 26.38 -8.95 4.26
C SER A 24 27.59 -9.00 5.20
N GLN A 25 27.68 -8.07 6.14
CA GLN A 25 28.74 -8.02 7.15
C GLN A 25 28.33 -8.64 8.49
N GLY A 26 27.15 -9.27 8.53
CA GLY A 26 26.63 -9.91 9.73
C GLY A 26 25.99 -8.96 10.74
N ARG A 27 25.82 -7.68 10.41
CA ARG A 27 25.16 -6.70 11.28
C ARG A 27 23.64 -6.85 11.15
N THR A 28 22.95 -6.94 12.28
CA THR A 28 21.51 -7.08 12.32
C THR A 28 20.85 -5.76 12.72
N VAL A 29 19.86 -5.33 11.92
CA VAL A 29 19.03 -4.16 12.20
C VAL A 29 17.64 -4.61 12.59
N ASP A 30 17.14 -4.10 13.73
CA ASP A 30 15.83 -4.42 14.28
C ASP A 30 14.75 -3.48 13.73
N PHE A 31 13.67 -4.05 13.19
CA PHE A 31 12.50 -3.34 12.66
C PHE A 31 11.23 -3.60 13.47
N LYS A 32 11.31 -4.25 14.63
CA LYS A 32 10.13 -4.66 15.42
C LYS A 32 9.26 -3.50 15.88
N ASN A 33 9.86 -2.34 16.14
CA ASN A 33 9.18 -1.15 16.60
C ASN A 33 8.94 -0.14 15.47
N THR A 34 8.85 -0.60 14.23
CA THR A 34 8.63 0.24 13.05
C THR A 34 7.26 0.00 12.43
N ILE A 35 6.74 1.00 11.77
CA ILE A 35 5.59 0.89 10.87
C ILE A 35 6.12 0.97 9.45
N LEU A 36 5.88 -0.07 8.66
CA LEU A 36 6.28 -0.11 7.27
C LEU A 36 5.10 0.27 6.38
N ILE A 37 5.25 1.34 5.63
CA ILE A 37 4.24 1.83 4.70
C ILE A 37 4.77 1.68 3.28
N MET A 38 4.01 0.98 2.44
CA MET A 38 4.32 0.81 1.04
C MET A 38 3.23 1.43 0.17
N THR A 39 3.62 2.08 -0.91
CA THR A 39 2.69 2.72 -1.84
C THR A 39 2.75 2.06 -3.21
N SER A 40 1.61 1.95 -3.87
CA SER A 40 1.49 1.43 -5.22
C SER A 40 0.34 2.12 -5.96
N ASN A 41 0.41 2.14 -7.28
CA ASN A 41 -0.69 2.60 -8.14
C ASN A 41 -1.37 1.45 -8.91
N ILE A 42 -1.12 0.21 -8.52
CA ILE A 42 -1.78 -0.95 -9.10
C ILE A 42 -3.29 -0.85 -8.89
N GLY A 43 -4.05 -1.13 -9.94
CA GLY A 43 -5.50 -1.09 -9.89
C GLY A 43 -6.12 0.32 -9.90
N ALA A 44 -5.32 1.38 -10.10
CA ALA A 44 -5.79 2.75 -10.13
C ALA A 44 -6.94 2.99 -11.14
N ASN A 45 -6.88 2.35 -12.30
CA ASN A 45 -7.92 2.45 -13.33
C ASN A 45 -9.25 1.91 -12.83
N TYR A 46 -9.26 0.77 -12.16
CA TYR A 46 -10.48 0.18 -11.59
C TYR A 46 -11.06 1.04 -10.47
N LEU A 47 -10.22 1.69 -9.68
CA LEU A 47 -10.69 2.64 -8.67
C LEU A 47 -11.34 3.87 -9.29
N LEU A 48 -10.79 4.38 -10.38
CA LEU A 48 -11.35 5.54 -11.10
C LEU A 48 -12.68 5.22 -11.78
N GLU A 49 -12.81 4.04 -12.37
CA GLU A 49 -14.02 3.59 -13.06
C GLU A 49 -15.17 3.26 -12.09
N GLY A 50 -14.85 2.79 -10.88
CA GLY A 50 -15.80 2.34 -9.89
C GLY A 50 -16.29 3.39 -8.91
N ILE A 51 -15.99 4.67 -9.15
CA ILE A 51 -16.43 5.75 -8.26
C ILE A 51 -17.88 6.08 -8.52
N ARG A 52 -18.70 6.00 -7.47
CA ARG A 52 -20.07 6.50 -7.46
C ARG A 52 -20.11 8.00 -7.17
N GLU A 53 -21.21 8.63 -7.46
CA GLU A 53 -21.43 10.06 -7.17
C GLU A 53 -21.26 10.42 -5.69
N ASP A 54 -21.53 9.48 -4.79
CA ASP A 54 -21.34 9.62 -3.34
C ASP A 54 -19.87 9.50 -2.90
N GLY A 55 -18.95 9.21 -3.82
CA GLY A 55 -17.51 9.01 -3.56
C GLY A 55 -17.16 7.63 -3.02
N THR A 56 -18.11 6.68 -3.02
CA THR A 56 -17.82 5.28 -2.68
C THR A 56 -17.31 4.51 -3.89
N ILE A 57 -16.48 3.48 -3.65
CA ILE A 57 -16.01 2.58 -4.69
C ILE A 57 -16.90 1.36 -4.70
N GLU A 58 -17.35 0.97 -5.87
CA GLU A 58 -18.17 -0.22 -6.03
C GLU A 58 -17.38 -1.49 -5.62
N GLU A 59 -18.04 -2.40 -4.92
CA GLU A 59 -17.41 -3.61 -4.38
C GLU A 59 -16.81 -4.49 -5.49
N SER A 60 -17.48 -4.54 -6.65
CA SER A 60 -16.96 -5.22 -7.85
C SER A 60 -15.60 -4.68 -8.28
N ASN A 61 -15.42 -3.37 -8.25
CA ASN A 61 -14.17 -2.71 -8.61
C ASN A 61 -13.08 -2.90 -7.55
N GLN A 62 -13.45 -2.96 -6.28
CA GLN A 62 -12.51 -3.32 -5.21
C GLN A 62 -11.96 -4.74 -5.41
N ASN A 63 -12.82 -5.69 -5.80
CA ASN A 63 -12.39 -7.05 -6.11
C ASN A 63 -11.47 -7.11 -7.32
N LEU A 64 -11.70 -6.30 -8.35
CA LEU A 64 -10.80 -6.20 -9.51
C LEU A 64 -9.42 -5.68 -9.11
N VAL A 65 -9.36 -4.68 -8.23
CA VAL A 65 -8.08 -4.19 -7.68
C VAL A 65 -7.36 -5.29 -6.91
N MET A 66 -8.06 -6.01 -6.06
CA MET A 66 -7.48 -7.12 -5.29
C MET A 66 -6.97 -8.24 -6.19
N ASN A 67 -7.67 -8.54 -7.28
CA ASN A 67 -7.20 -9.54 -8.25
C ASN A 67 -5.95 -9.06 -9.00
N ASP A 68 -5.88 -7.78 -9.35
CA ASP A 68 -4.72 -7.18 -10.00
C ASP A 68 -3.50 -7.21 -9.06
N LEU A 69 -3.70 -6.95 -7.78
CA LEU A 69 -2.66 -7.08 -6.77
C LEU A 69 -2.12 -8.51 -6.64
N ARG A 70 -3.02 -9.49 -6.64
CA ARG A 70 -2.64 -10.91 -6.59
C ARG A 70 -1.88 -11.36 -7.83
N ALA A 71 -2.11 -10.72 -8.98
CA ALA A 71 -1.37 -10.98 -10.20
C ALA A 71 0.05 -10.40 -10.18
N HIS A 72 0.27 -9.28 -9.48
CA HIS A 72 1.55 -8.59 -9.43
C HIS A 72 2.44 -8.99 -8.24
N PHE A 73 1.84 -9.39 -7.14
CA PHE A 73 2.56 -9.76 -5.92
C PHE A 73 2.36 -11.23 -5.57
N ARG A 74 3.39 -11.84 -5.00
CA ARG A 74 3.32 -13.21 -4.53
C ARG A 74 2.33 -13.33 -3.36
N PRO A 75 1.58 -14.45 -3.27
CA PRO A 75 0.63 -14.66 -2.18
C PRO A 75 1.25 -14.55 -0.78
N GLU A 76 2.47 -15.08 -0.60
CA GLU A 76 3.19 -14.99 0.66
C GLU A 76 3.48 -13.55 1.09
N PHE A 77 3.75 -12.65 0.14
CA PHE A 77 3.95 -11.24 0.42
C PHE A 77 2.64 -10.56 0.84
N LEU A 78 1.57 -10.79 0.11
CA LEU A 78 0.25 -10.21 0.41
C LEU A 78 -0.30 -10.68 1.76
N ASN A 79 -0.05 -11.94 2.12
CA ASN A 79 -0.51 -12.52 3.39
C ASN A 79 0.22 -11.95 4.62
N ARG A 80 1.38 -11.32 4.42
CA ARG A 80 2.15 -10.67 5.50
C ARG A 80 1.77 -9.22 5.74
N LEU A 81 0.94 -8.65 4.87
CA LEU A 81 0.44 -7.29 5.04
C LEU A 81 -0.70 -7.30 6.07
N ASP A 82 -0.63 -6.41 7.04
CA ASP A 82 -1.67 -6.29 8.06
C ASP A 82 -2.91 -5.61 7.48
N GLU A 83 -2.73 -4.62 6.62
CA GLU A 83 -3.82 -3.83 6.06
C GLU A 83 -3.50 -3.34 4.65
N ILE A 84 -4.50 -3.37 3.79
CA ILE A 84 -4.48 -2.82 2.44
C ILE A 84 -5.49 -1.70 2.37
N ILE A 85 -5.01 -0.48 2.17
CA ILE A 85 -5.85 0.71 2.11
C ILE A 85 -5.96 1.19 0.68
N MET A 86 -7.20 1.32 0.19
CA MET A 86 -7.49 1.87 -1.13
C MET A 86 -7.84 3.35 -0.99
N PHE A 87 -7.01 4.23 -1.55
CA PHE A 87 -7.31 5.65 -1.57
C PHE A 87 -8.35 5.97 -2.62
N LYS A 88 -9.40 6.63 -2.18
CA LYS A 88 -10.43 7.15 -3.06
C LYS A 88 -9.96 8.45 -3.70
N PRO A 89 -10.28 8.69 -4.98
CA PRO A 89 -10.08 10.00 -5.59
C PRO A 89 -10.84 11.08 -4.82
N LEU A 90 -10.28 12.28 -4.84
CA LEU A 90 -10.91 13.42 -4.19
C LEU A 90 -12.14 13.89 -5.00
N THR A 91 -13.29 14.00 -4.35
CA THR A 91 -14.46 14.65 -4.94
C THR A 91 -14.25 16.16 -5.00
N LYS A 92 -15.00 16.84 -5.88
CA LYS A 92 -14.94 18.32 -6.00
C LYS A 92 -15.16 19.02 -4.65
N SER A 93 -16.07 18.50 -3.82
CA SER A 93 -16.32 19.03 -2.48
C SER A 93 -15.12 18.90 -1.53
N ASN A 94 -14.38 17.81 -1.66
CA ASN A 94 -13.16 17.58 -0.88
C ASN A 94 -12.00 18.47 -1.35
N ILE A 95 -11.94 18.78 -2.64
CA ILE A 95 -10.93 19.71 -3.20
C ILE A 95 -11.14 21.12 -2.66
N HIS A 96 -12.37 21.61 -2.63
CA HIS A 96 -12.67 22.94 -2.07
C HIS A 96 -12.34 23.08 -0.58
N ARG A 97 -12.46 21.99 0.18
CA ARG A 97 -12.09 21.98 1.60
C ARG A 97 -10.57 22.02 1.80
N ARG A 98 -9.80 21.41 0.89
CA ARG A 98 -8.34 21.35 0.95
C ARG A 98 -7.64 22.53 0.28
N GLN A 99 -8.25 23.21 -0.67
CA GLN A 99 -7.71 24.43 -1.26
C GLN A 99 -7.55 25.55 -0.23
N ARG A 100 -8.24 25.48 0.92
CA ARG A 100 -8.00 26.36 2.06
C ARG A 100 -6.76 25.96 2.89
N GLN A 101 -6.17 24.81 2.65
CA GLN A 101 -5.07 24.25 3.47
C GLN A 101 -3.88 23.71 2.70
N MET A 102 -3.46 24.29 1.62
CA MET A 102 -2.24 23.98 0.85
C MET A 102 -2.44 23.33 -0.52
N CYS A 103 -1.83 23.98 -1.49
CA CYS A 103 -1.38 23.41 -2.75
C CYS A 103 -0.57 22.15 -2.51
N ILE A 104 -1.15 20.98 -2.67
CA ILE A 104 -0.40 19.76 -2.87
C ILE A 104 -0.65 19.29 -4.29
N ARG A 105 0.41 19.38 -5.10
CA ARG A 105 0.62 18.57 -6.27
C ARG A 105 0.27 17.13 -5.92
N ASP A 106 -0.70 16.53 -6.54
CA ASP A 106 -0.56 15.40 -7.40
C ASP A 106 -1.82 14.58 -7.57
N ARG A 107 -2.06 14.41 -8.77
CA ARG A 107 -2.84 13.41 -9.44
C ARG A 107 -2.27 12.05 -9.12
N MET A 108 -2.97 11.21 -8.37
CA MET A 108 -2.90 9.76 -8.55
C MET A 108 -3.59 9.09 -7.38
N SER A 109 -4.53 8.23 -7.67
CA SER A 109 -5.02 7.28 -6.70
C SER A 109 -3.86 6.35 -6.32
N THR A 110 -3.39 6.49 -5.12
CA THR A 110 -2.30 5.68 -4.58
C THR A 110 -2.90 4.69 -3.59
N SER A 111 -2.64 3.42 -3.78
CA SER A 111 -2.91 2.42 -2.75
C SER A 111 -1.78 2.45 -1.74
N VAL A 112 -2.09 2.61 -0.47
CA VAL A 112 -1.11 2.60 0.61
C VAL A 112 -1.26 1.32 1.41
N TRP A 113 -0.16 0.68 1.69
CA TRP A 113 -0.05 -0.56 2.41
C TRP A 113 0.67 -0.31 3.72
N GLN A 114 0.05 -0.69 4.81
CA GLN A 114 0.63 -0.52 6.14
C GLN A 114 0.80 -1.89 6.80
N THR A 115 2.01 -2.14 7.27
CA THR A 115 2.27 -3.28 8.15
C THR A 115 2.63 -2.75 9.53
N LYS A 116 2.03 -3.34 10.54
CA LYS A 116 2.30 -3.01 11.94
C LYS A 116 3.02 -4.18 12.57
N ASN A 117 4.31 -4.07 12.76
CA ASN A 117 5.04 -5.02 13.56
C ASN A 117 4.73 -4.78 15.04
N SER A 118 3.64 -5.38 15.53
CA SER A 118 3.42 -5.45 16.98
C SER A 118 4.33 -6.52 17.58
N PRO A 119 5.07 -6.23 18.63
CA PRO A 119 5.66 -7.30 19.41
C PRO A 119 4.51 -8.10 20.02
N LEU A 120 4.42 -9.37 19.69
CA LEU A 120 3.61 -10.30 20.44
C LEU A 120 4.19 -10.33 21.86
N SER A 121 3.47 -9.73 22.76
CA SER A 121 3.65 -9.95 24.20
C SER A 121 3.21 -11.35 24.57
#